data_e58593bee7ecf8e0b55add009fb29898
#
_entry.id   e58593bee7ecf8e0b55add009fb29898
#
_cell.length_a   1.000
_cell.length_b   1.000
_cell.length_c   1.000
_cell.angle_alpha   90.00
_cell.angle_beta   90.00
_cell.angle_gamma   90.00
#
_symmetry.space_group_name_H-M   'P 1'
#
loop_
_entity.id
_entity.type
_entity.pdbx_description
1 polymer ?
#
loop_
_entity_poly.entity_id
_entity_poly.type
_entity_poly.pdbx_seq_one_letter_code
_entity_poly.pdbx_strand_id
1 'polypeptide(L)'
;MKERSYKISVGSVALTATYFSNELGDGRREPLGEIFDNLSNVHRHAEHEIFFLWDGEMELVTENGNLHFSDSAVIVPPDVGHYTVIDAEKLFVIYLRIDRAEGEAERSLAKRLSEGVLSLGINSDEKFYIEKIFGTKNTADISHLLSLLFSDVFLRLEPGIFAAENDVSSTGKYAFALENYVAEHYRGVMRLSDVAEHLHLCEKQVLRVIKKEYGCSFSDYVNQKRMSVAIMMLKHTSLTVNEIARRVGFENDNYFYRVFKKKYGETPTEYRNKHKNTLE
;
A
#
# COMPACT_ATOMS: atom_id res chain seq x y z
N MET A 1 11.59 22.92 4.26
CA MET A 1 10.89 21.61 4.37
C MET A 1 9.57 21.80 5.07
N LYS A 2 8.46 21.33 4.53
CA LYS A 2 7.13 21.52 5.13
C LYS A 2 6.63 20.17 5.68
N GLU A 3 6.43 20.15 6.99
CA GLU A 3 5.85 18.99 7.69
C GLU A 3 4.37 18.88 7.37
N ARG A 4 3.90 17.67 7.06
CA ARG A 4 2.49 17.35 6.82
C ARG A 4 2.09 16.12 7.58
N SER A 5 1.08 16.24 8.44
CA SER A 5 0.55 15.14 9.25
C SER A 5 -0.86 14.78 8.81
N TYR A 6 -1.12 13.49 8.71
CA TYR A 6 -2.39 12.90 8.27
C TYR A 6 -2.88 11.88 9.30
N LYS A 7 -4.14 12.00 9.70
CA LYS A 7 -4.83 10.95 10.46
C LYS A 7 -5.39 9.95 9.47
N ILE A 8 -5.01 8.70 9.64
CA ILE A 8 -5.42 7.58 8.79
C ILE A 8 -5.89 6.41 9.65
N SER A 9 -6.58 5.47 9.05
CA SER A 9 -6.96 4.22 9.69
C SER A 9 -6.62 3.05 8.79
N VAL A 10 -6.11 1.99 9.41
CA VAL A 10 -5.80 0.71 8.76
C VAL A 10 -6.49 -0.38 9.58
N GLY A 11 -7.58 -0.94 9.08
CA GLY A 11 -8.48 -1.73 9.90
C GLY A 11 -8.99 -0.90 11.09
N SER A 12 -8.88 -1.43 12.30
CA SER A 12 -9.22 -0.75 13.56
C SER A 12 -8.04 0.00 14.19
N VAL A 13 -6.88 0.06 13.53
CA VAL A 13 -5.73 0.87 14.00
C VAL A 13 -5.87 2.30 13.54
N ALA A 14 -5.91 3.23 14.48
CA ALA A 14 -5.82 4.66 14.19
C ALA A 14 -4.37 5.13 14.26
N LEU A 15 -3.94 5.87 13.26
CA LEU A 15 -2.55 6.28 13.05
C LEU A 15 -2.47 7.78 12.74
N THR A 16 -1.37 8.39 13.14
CA THR A 16 -0.93 9.67 12.60
C THR A 16 0.36 9.44 11.81
N ALA A 17 0.31 9.71 10.51
CA ALA A 17 1.43 9.60 9.60
C ALA A 17 1.94 11.00 9.26
N THR A 18 3.22 11.27 9.50
CA THR A 18 3.86 12.56 9.23
C THR A 18 5.02 12.37 8.28
N TYR A 19 5.02 13.09 7.17
CA TYR A 19 6.15 13.12 6.26
C TYR A 19 6.53 14.54 5.87
N PHE A 20 7.77 14.70 5.42
CA PHE A 20 8.31 15.98 4.98
C PHE A 20 8.33 16.02 3.46
N SER A 21 7.65 17.00 2.88
CA SER A 21 7.69 17.22 1.44
C SER A 21 8.56 18.43 1.12
N ASN A 22 9.51 18.28 0.21
CA ASN A 22 10.20 19.40 -0.41
C ASN A 22 9.35 19.94 -1.55
N GLU A 23 8.35 20.79 -1.23
CA GLU A 23 7.71 21.64 -2.24
C GLU A 23 8.53 22.94 -2.35
N LEU A 24 9.40 23.00 -3.36
CA LEU A 24 9.80 24.30 -3.90
C LEU A 24 8.66 24.79 -4.78
N GLY A 25 8.25 26.04 -4.56
CA GLY A 25 7.13 26.68 -5.26
C GLY A 25 7.28 26.82 -6.79
N ASP A 26 8.38 26.33 -7.35
CA ASP A 26 8.71 26.35 -8.79
C ASP A 26 8.79 24.95 -9.43
N GLY A 27 8.42 23.90 -8.69
CA GLY A 27 8.43 22.52 -9.18
C GLY A 27 9.83 21.89 -9.30
N ARG A 28 10.89 22.55 -8.86
CA ARG A 28 12.22 21.96 -8.78
C ARG A 28 12.31 21.12 -7.49
N ARG A 29 12.76 19.88 -7.62
CA ARG A 29 13.15 19.04 -6.50
C ARG A 29 14.48 19.56 -5.97
N GLU A 30 14.53 19.96 -4.69
CA GLU A 30 15.86 20.11 -4.06
C GLU A 30 16.54 18.75 -4.00
N PRO A 31 17.86 18.73 -4.19
CA PRO A 31 18.63 17.53 -3.90
C PRO A 31 18.33 17.07 -2.48
N LEU A 32 18.24 15.77 -2.28
CA LEU A 32 18.00 15.11 -0.98
C LEU A 32 18.95 15.55 0.16
N GLY A 33 19.93 16.41 -0.14
CA GLY A 33 21.02 16.83 0.74
C GLY A 33 20.59 17.37 2.10
N GLU A 34 19.53 18.20 2.21
CA GLU A 34 19.09 18.71 3.53
C GLU A 34 18.38 17.63 4.38
N ILE A 35 17.74 16.66 3.74
CA ILE A 35 17.19 15.48 4.43
C ILE A 35 18.36 14.63 4.95
N PHE A 36 19.39 14.45 4.16
CA PHE A 36 20.59 13.69 4.51
C PHE A 36 21.35 14.28 5.71
N ASP A 37 21.44 15.61 5.82
CA ASP A 37 22.14 16.25 6.94
C ASP A 37 21.46 15.95 8.29
N ASN A 38 20.14 15.82 8.34
CA ASN A 38 19.41 15.43 9.54
C ASN A 38 19.49 13.93 9.83
N LEU A 39 19.57 13.10 8.80
CA LEU A 39 19.65 11.64 8.95
C LEU A 39 21.07 11.12 9.23
N SER A 40 22.11 11.93 8.94
CA SER A 40 23.52 11.56 9.14
C SER A 40 24.04 11.80 10.56
N ASN A 41 23.25 12.38 11.46
CA ASN A 41 23.60 12.53 12.87
C ASN A 41 22.80 11.59 13.75
N VAL A 42 23.44 11.02 14.78
CA VAL A 42 22.75 10.16 15.76
C VAL A 42 21.60 10.93 16.39
N HIS A 43 20.38 10.40 16.22
CA HIS A 43 19.16 10.98 16.77
C HIS A 43 18.23 9.90 17.32
N ARG A 44 17.21 10.34 18.05
CA ARG A 44 16.12 9.50 18.59
C ARG A 44 14.81 10.24 18.38
N HIS A 45 13.74 9.53 18.15
CA HIS A 45 12.39 10.10 18.04
C HIS A 45 11.36 9.23 18.77
N ALA A 46 10.21 9.82 19.06
CA ALA A 46 9.12 9.17 19.81
C ALA A 46 8.16 8.36 18.90
N GLU A 47 8.23 8.55 17.59
CA GLU A 47 7.46 7.84 16.59
C GLU A 47 8.29 6.72 15.95
N HIS A 48 7.61 5.80 15.26
CA HIS A 48 8.28 4.89 14.34
C HIS A 48 8.75 5.68 13.12
N GLU A 49 9.99 5.50 12.71
CA GLU A 49 10.49 6.05 11.45
C GLU A 49 10.53 4.96 10.40
N ILE A 50 9.96 5.26 9.24
CA ILE A 50 9.82 4.27 8.17
C ILE A 50 10.46 4.83 6.91
N PHE A 51 11.45 4.11 6.43
CA PHE A 51 12.14 4.39 5.17
C PHE A 51 11.60 3.47 4.10
N PHE A 52 11.11 4.04 3.02
CA PHE A 52 10.87 3.31 1.78
C PHE A 52 11.94 3.72 0.79
N LEU A 53 12.81 2.80 0.44
CA LEU A 53 13.90 3.05 -0.50
C LEU A 53 13.88 2.03 -1.64
N TRP A 54 14.22 2.51 -2.85
CA TRP A 54 14.47 1.68 -4.02
C TRP A 54 15.40 2.39 -4.99
N ASP A 55 15.96 1.62 -5.91
CA ASP A 55 17.02 2.08 -6.81
C ASP A 55 18.26 2.59 -6.04
N GLY A 56 18.73 1.80 -5.04
CA GLY A 56 19.88 2.12 -4.22
C GLY A 56 19.95 1.36 -2.89
N GLU A 57 20.82 1.83 -2.00
CA GLU A 57 21.16 1.18 -0.73
C GLU A 57 21.10 2.16 0.44
N MET A 58 20.88 1.63 1.63
CA MET A 58 20.94 2.35 2.90
C MET A 58 21.66 1.53 3.94
N GLU A 59 22.55 2.18 4.68
CA GLU A 59 23.13 1.66 5.92
C GLU A 59 22.46 2.36 7.10
N LEU A 60 21.86 1.59 8.00
CA LEU A 60 21.34 2.07 9.28
C LEU A 60 22.36 1.71 10.37
N VAL A 61 22.95 2.73 10.98
CA VAL A 61 23.92 2.57 12.06
C VAL A 61 23.21 2.78 13.39
N THR A 62 23.25 1.77 14.24
CA THR A 62 22.63 1.76 15.56
C THR A 62 23.66 1.44 16.64
N GLU A 63 23.31 1.61 17.92
CA GLU A 63 24.14 1.21 19.05
C GLU A 63 24.45 -0.31 19.05
N ASN A 64 23.63 -1.11 18.40
CA ASN A 64 23.74 -2.58 18.33
C ASN A 64 24.46 -3.09 17.08
N GLY A 65 24.91 -2.20 16.19
CA GLY A 65 25.61 -2.52 14.95
C GLY A 65 24.99 -1.90 13.71
N ASN A 66 25.58 -2.18 12.56
CA ASN A 66 25.19 -1.65 11.27
C ASN A 66 24.35 -2.67 10.52
N LEU A 67 23.27 -2.18 9.91
CA LEU A 67 22.35 -2.96 9.10
C LEU A 67 22.31 -2.36 7.69
N HIS A 68 22.38 -3.22 6.67
CA HIS A 68 22.36 -2.81 5.25
C HIS A 68 21.05 -3.22 4.60
N PHE A 69 20.47 -2.32 3.83
CA PHE A 69 19.19 -2.51 3.15
C PHE A 69 19.24 -2.03 1.71
N SER A 70 18.56 -2.75 0.83
CA SER A 70 18.32 -2.36 -0.56
C SER A 70 16.86 -2.72 -0.91
N ASP A 71 16.22 -1.93 -1.77
CA ASP A 71 14.85 -2.15 -2.24
C ASP A 71 13.88 -2.57 -1.12
N SER A 72 13.85 -1.79 -0.03
CA SER A 72 13.19 -2.17 1.23
C SER A 72 12.32 -1.08 1.80
N ALA A 73 11.29 -1.50 2.54
CA ALA A 73 10.65 -0.72 3.59
C ALA A 73 11.31 -1.08 4.93
N VAL A 74 11.98 -0.13 5.57
CA VAL A 74 12.70 -0.31 6.84
C VAL A 74 11.97 0.46 7.92
N ILE A 75 11.64 -0.21 9.02
CA ILE A 75 10.91 0.38 10.14
C ILE A 75 11.84 0.41 11.35
N VAL A 76 12.12 1.61 11.83
CA VAL A 76 12.90 1.86 13.03
C VAL A 76 11.93 2.20 14.18
N PRO A 77 11.93 1.44 15.28
CA PRO A 77 11.04 1.70 16.40
C PRO A 77 11.41 2.98 17.16
N PRO A 78 10.47 3.51 17.98
CA PRO A 78 10.74 4.63 18.87
C PRO A 78 11.97 4.41 19.77
N ASP A 79 12.60 5.48 20.14
CA ASP A 79 13.71 5.55 21.11
C ASP A 79 14.99 4.76 20.72
N VAL A 80 15.07 4.22 19.52
CA VAL A 80 16.31 3.64 18.97
C VAL A 80 17.23 4.76 18.51
N GLY A 81 18.42 4.84 19.13
CA GLY A 81 19.47 5.75 18.68
C GLY A 81 20.09 5.27 17.37
N HIS A 82 19.98 6.07 16.32
CA HIS A 82 20.49 5.71 15.01
C HIS A 82 20.86 6.90 14.15
N TYR A 83 21.59 6.63 13.07
CA TYR A 83 21.74 7.51 11.91
C TYR A 83 21.78 6.65 10.65
N THR A 84 21.57 7.28 9.50
CA THR A 84 21.54 6.58 8.22
C THR A 84 22.59 7.16 7.28
N VAL A 85 23.19 6.26 6.48
CA VAL A 85 23.97 6.60 5.30
C VAL A 85 23.18 6.06 4.10
N ILE A 86 22.78 6.94 3.19
CA ILE A 86 21.84 6.61 2.11
C ILE A 86 22.49 6.93 0.77
N ASP A 87 22.49 5.92 -0.11
CA ASP A 87 22.88 6.03 -1.52
C ASP A 87 21.75 5.43 -2.38
N ALA A 88 20.65 6.17 -2.47
CA ALA A 88 19.46 5.74 -3.20
C ALA A 88 18.85 6.88 -4.03
N GLU A 89 18.40 6.57 -5.24
CA GLU A 89 17.73 7.55 -6.10
C GLU A 89 16.31 7.85 -5.65
N LYS A 90 15.67 6.90 -4.95
CA LYS A 90 14.29 6.99 -4.49
C LYS A 90 14.22 6.70 -2.99
N LEU A 91 13.82 7.73 -2.25
CA LEU A 91 13.64 7.65 -0.81
C LEU A 91 12.34 8.35 -0.40
N PHE A 92 11.57 7.69 0.46
CA PHE A 92 10.44 8.29 1.15
C PHE A 92 10.53 7.98 2.63
N VAL A 93 10.60 9.01 3.47
CA VAL A 93 10.68 8.88 4.93
C VAL A 93 9.38 9.37 5.55
N ILE A 94 8.82 8.57 6.44
CA ILE A 94 7.59 8.87 7.14
C ILE A 94 7.70 8.51 8.61
N TYR A 95 7.25 9.41 9.48
CA TYR A 95 7.08 9.15 10.90
C TYR A 95 5.67 8.67 11.18
N LEU A 96 5.55 7.56 11.90
CA LEU A 96 4.28 6.92 12.18
C LEU A 96 4.05 6.80 13.68
N ARG A 97 2.97 7.42 14.16
CA ARG A 97 2.48 7.25 15.54
C ARG A 97 1.22 6.39 15.52
N ILE A 98 1.21 5.38 16.38
CA ILE A 98 0.01 4.58 16.63
C ILE A 98 -0.81 5.30 17.69
N ASP A 99 -1.96 5.85 17.29
CA ASP A 99 -2.84 6.60 18.18
C ASP A 99 -3.77 5.65 18.98
N ARG A 100 -4.16 4.51 18.35
CA ARG A 100 -5.08 3.53 18.95
C ARG A 100 -4.88 2.14 18.31
N ALA A 101 -4.80 1.11 19.16
CA ALA A 101 -4.71 -0.30 18.76
C ALA A 101 -5.44 -1.16 19.82
N GLU A 102 -6.71 -1.48 19.60
CA GLU A 102 -7.56 -2.09 20.64
C GLU A 102 -7.71 -3.61 20.51
N GLY A 103 -7.74 -4.16 19.30
CA GLY A 103 -7.85 -5.58 19.06
C GLY A 103 -6.60 -6.37 19.43
N GLU A 104 -6.68 -7.69 19.42
CA GLU A 104 -5.53 -8.57 19.73
C GLU A 104 -4.46 -8.48 18.63
N ALA A 105 -4.87 -8.51 17.37
CA ALA A 105 -3.97 -8.39 16.23
C ALA A 105 -3.30 -7.01 16.15
N GLU A 106 -4.05 -5.93 16.48
CA GLU A 106 -3.53 -4.58 16.53
C GLU A 106 -2.49 -4.39 17.62
N ARG A 107 -2.71 -4.99 18.80
CA ARG A 107 -1.70 -5.00 19.88
C ARG A 107 -0.48 -5.84 19.51
N SER A 108 -0.68 -6.97 18.80
CA SER A 108 0.39 -7.79 18.26
C SER A 108 1.25 -7.01 17.27
N LEU A 109 0.61 -6.29 16.33
CA LEU A 109 1.31 -5.41 15.39
C LEU A 109 2.08 -4.30 16.11
N ALA A 110 1.44 -3.57 17.03
CA ALA A 110 2.08 -2.48 17.77
C ALA A 110 3.30 -2.99 18.56
N LYS A 111 3.19 -4.16 19.18
CA LYS A 111 4.30 -4.83 19.86
C LYS A 111 5.42 -5.16 18.87
N ARG A 112 5.09 -5.82 17.75
CA ARG A 112 6.07 -6.20 16.72
C ARG A 112 6.82 -5.00 16.14
N LEU A 113 6.11 -3.90 15.88
CA LEU A 113 6.72 -2.66 15.40
C LEU A 113 7.70 -2.05 16.42
N SER A 114 7.56 -2.38 17.71
CA SER A 114 8.40 -1.84 18.79
C SER A 114 9.53 -2.78 19.23
N GLU A 115 9.59 -4.04 18.78
CA GLU A 115 10.56 -5.04 19.23
C GLU A 115 11.96 -4.87 18.62
N GLY A 116 12.10 -4.13 17.53
CA GLY A 116 13.39 -3.91 16.86
C GLY A 116 13.22 -3.38 15.44
N VAL A 117 14.34 -3.16 14.77
CA VAL A 117 14.35 -2.75 13.37
C VAL A 117 13.78 -3.87 12.51
N LEU A 118 12.77 -3.55 11.72
CA LEU A 118 12.13 -4.47 10.79
C LEU A 118 12.44 -4.06 9.35
N SER A 119 12.53 -5.04 8.46
CA SER A 119 12.68 -4.79 7.03
C SER A 119 11.78 -5.70 6.22
N LEU A 120 11.19 -5.13 5.20
CA LEU A 120 10.36 -5.81 4.20
C LEU A 120 10.83 -5.38 2.81
N GLY A 121 10.90 -6.31 1.85
CA GLY A 121 11.12 -5.91 0.45
C GLY A 121 10.00 -4.98 -0.03
N ILE A 122 10.35 -3.87 -0.68
CA ILE A 122 9.34 -2.95 -1.24
C ILE A 122 8.73 -3.53 -2.51
N ASN A 123 7.41 -3.51 -2.62
CA ASN A 123 6.69 -4.02 -3.78
C ASN A 123 6.25 -2.91 -4.75
N SER A 124 5.72 -3.30 -5.91
CA SER A 124 5.31 -2.37 -6.96
C SER A 124 4.12 -1.48 -6.57
N ASP A 125 3.25 -1.95 -5.68
CA ASP A 125 2.07 -1.20 -5.26
C ASP A 125 2.47 -0.12 -4.24
N GLU A 126 3.39 -0.42 -3.32
CA GLU A 126 3.97 0.56 -2.40
C GLU A 126 4.71 1.66 -3.17
N LYS A 127 5.58 1.30 -4.13
CA LYS A 127 6.25 2.27 -5.03
C LYS A 127 5.23 3.17 -5.73
N PHE A 128 4.15 2.58 -6.26
CA PHE A 128 3.07 3.32 -6.91
C PHE A 128 2.36 4.28 -5.96
N TYR A 129 1.99 3.85 -4.75
CA TYR A 129 1.33 4.73 -3.77
C TYR A 129 2.22 5.91 -3.38
N ILE A 130 3.51 5.66 -3.13
CA ILE A 130 4.47 6.71 -2.77
C ILE A 130 4.64 7.72 -3.91
N GLU A 131 4.82 7.28 -5.16
CA GLU A 131 4.91 8.17 -6.31
C GLU A 131 3.64 9.03 -6.48
N LYS A 132 2.46 8.48 -6.16
CA LYS A 132 1.20 9.23 -6.18
C LYS A 132 1.08 10.24 -5.04
N ILE A 133 1.56 9.93 -3.84
CA ILE A 133 1.61 10.87 -2.72
C ILE A 133 2.42 12.10 -3.11
N PHE A 134 3.57 11.94 -3.76
CA PHE A 134 4.37 13.07 -4.23
C PHE A 134 3.71 13.86 -5.38
N GLY A 135 2.87 13.21 -6.18
CA GLY A 135 2.23 13.82 -7.35
C GLY A 135 0.90 14.54 -7.05
N THR A 136 0.36 14.45 -5.83
CA THR A 136 -0.93 15.06 -5.49
C THR A 136 -0.83 16.12 -4.40
N LYS A 137 -1.68 17.16 -4.49
CA LYS A 137 -1.82 18.20 -3.46
C LYS A 137 -3.10 18.04 -2.63
N ASN A 138 -3.98 17.12 -3.03
CA ASN A 138 -5.24 16.89 -2.35
C ASN A 138 -5.02 16.06 -1.08
N THR A 139 -5.33 16.64 0.08
CA THR A 139 -5.13 16.01 1.39
C THR A 139 -5.96 14.72 1.58
N ALA A 140 -7.16 14.64 1.01
CA ALA A 140 -7.99 13.45 1.10
C ALA A 140 -7.40 12.29 0.29
N ASP A 141 -6.87 12.58 -0.92
CA ASP A 141 -6.20 11.58 -1.74
C ASP A 141 -4.91 11.07 -1.06
N ILE A 142 -4.14 11.97 -0.45
CA ILE A 142 -2.93 11.60 0.30
C ILE A 142 -3.29 10.70 1.49
N SER A 143 -4.29 11.04 2.29
CA SER A 143 -4.72 10.21 3.42
C SER A 143 -5.15 8.82 2.96
N HIS A 144 -5.86 8.73 1.83
CA HIS A 144 -6.27 7.45 1.27
C HIS A 144 -5.08 6.62 0.76
N LEU A 145 -4.15 7.25 0.04
CA LEU A 145 -2.93 6.58 -0.44
C LEU A 145 -2.04 6.09 0.71
N LEU A 146 -1.91 6.86 1.79
CA LEU A 146 -1.21 6.45 3.00
C LEU A 146 -1.93 5.27 3.68
N SER A 147 -3.26 5.26 3.74
CA SER A 147 -4.01 4.12 4.28
C SER A 147 -3.78 2.85 3.47
N LEU A 148 -3.72 2.94 2.13
CA LEU A 148 -3.41 1.81 1.25
C LEU A 148 -1.97 1.31 1.45
N LEU A 149 -1.00 2.23 1.50
CA LEU A 149 0.41 1.92 1.73
C LEU A 149 0.60 1.16 3.05
N PHE A 150 0.06 1.69 4.14
CA PHE A 150 0.19 1.04 5.44
C PHE A 150 -0.66 -0.22 5.59
N SER A 151 -1.78 -0.32 4.88
CA SER A 151 -2.54 -1.58 4.80
C SER A 151 -1.70 -2.70 4.21
N ASP A 152 -0.95 -2.42 3.14
CA ASP A 152 -0.06 -3.41 2.53
C ASP A 152 1.09 -3.82 3.47
N VAL A 153 1.79 -2.84 4.04
CA VAL A 153 2.89 -3.07 4.98
C VAL A 153 2.42 -3.87 6.21
N PHE A 154 1.30 -3.50 6.80
CA PHE A 154 0.81 -4.12 8.03
C PHE A 154 0.27 -5.53 7.80
N LEU A 155 -0.35 -5.79 6.65
CA LEU A 155 -0.76 -7.13 6.27
C LEU A 155 0.41 -8.12 6.21
N ARG A 156 1.56 -7.66 5.75
CA ARG A 156 2.76 -8.49 5.67
C ARG A 156 3.43 -8.69 7.05
N LEU A 157 3.28 -7.71 7.95
CA LEU A 157 3.81 -7.81 9.32
C LEU A 157 2.90 -8.63 10.23
N GLU A 158 1.60 -8.42 10.16
CA GLU A 158 0.59 -9.05 11.01
C GLU A 158 -0.66 -9.40 10.19
N PRO A 159 -0.69 -10.57 9.56
CA PRO A 159 -1.82 -10.99 8.72
C PRO A 159 -3.18 -11.03 9.44
N GLY A 160 -3.17 -11.07 10.77
CA GLY A 160 -4.38 -11.06 11.59
C GLY A 160 -5.01 -9.67 11.81
N ILE A 161 -4.35 -8.57 11.43
CA ILE A 161 -4.78 -7.21 11.79
C ILE A 161 -6.16 -6.81 11.24
N PHE A 162 -6.59 -7.43 10.15
CA PHE A 162 -7.91 -7.23 9.56
C PHE A 162 -8.91 -8.34 9.93
N ALA A 163 -8.47 -9.31 10.76
CA ALA A 163 -9.32 -10.44 11.15
C ALA A 163 -10.20 -10.16 12.38
N ALA A 164 -10.02 -9.04 13.06
CA ALA A 164 -10.57 -8.80 14.40
C ALA A 164 -11.74 -7.83 14.41
N GLU A 165 -12.85 -8.14 13.75
CA GLU A 165 -14.17 -7.57 14.14
C GLU A 165 -15.37 -8.50 13.90
N ASN A 166 -15.14 -9.73 13.51
CA ASN A 166 -16.24 -10.70 13.49
C ASN A 166 -15.77 -12.00 14.15
N ASP A 167 -16.66 -12.58 14.92
CA ASP A 167 -16.64 -13.98 15.36
C ASP A 167 -16.26 -14.84 14.12
N VAL A 168 -14.93 -15.10 13.97
CA VAL A 168 -14.37 -15.63 12.72
C VAL A 168 -14.83 -17.07 12.59
N SER A 169 -15.99 -17.25 11.98
CA SER A 169 -16.29 -18.51 11.35
C SER A 169 -15.10 -18.88 10.45
N SER A 170 -14.77 -20.14 10.34
CA SER A 170 -13.69 -20.64 9.47
C SER A 170 -13.72 -20.04 8.05
N THR A 171 -14.85 -19.51 7.63
CA THR A 171 -15.10 -18.84 6.35
C THR A 171 -14.40 -17.47 6.26
N GLY A 172 -14.38 -16.66 7.33
CA GLY A 172 -13.74 -15.34 7.33
C GLY A 172 -12.21 -15.42 7.17
N LYS A 173 -11.57 -16.43 7.76
CA LYS A 173 -10.14 -16.69 7.58
C LYS A 173 -9.78 -16.96 6.11
N TYR A 174 -10.62 -17.72 5.43
CA TYR A 174 -10.41 -18.02 4.01
C TYR A 174 -10.74 -16.84 3.11
N ALA A 175 -11.73 -16.01 3.48
CA ALA A 175 -12.04 -14.78 2.75
C ALA A 175 -10.84 -13.82 2.75
N PHE A 176 -10.24 -13.62 3.91
CA PHE A 176 -9.05 -12.78 4.04
C PHE A 176 -7.85 -13.30 3.23
N ALA A 177 -7.53 -14.61 3.33
CA ALA A 177 -6.45 -15.20 2.55
C ALA A 177 -6.73 -15.13 1.04
N LEU A 178 -7.99 -15.22 0.62
CA LEU A 178 -8.42 -15.01 -0.76
C LEU A 178 -8.19 -13.56 -1.22
N GLU A 179 -8.53 -12.58 -0.39
CA GLU A 179 -8.30 -11.16 -0.70
C GLU A 179 -6.83 -10.86 -0.95
N ASN A 180 -5.96 -11.37 -0.08
CA ASN A 180 -4.51 -11.21 -0.21
C ASN A 180 -4.00 -11.85 -1.50
N TYR A 181 -4.37 -13.10 -1.76
CA TYR A 181 -3.96 -13.78 -2.97
C TYR A 181 -4.40 -13.02 -4.24
N VAL A 182 -5.64 -12.56 -4.27
CA VAL A 182 -6.17 -11.78 -5.41
C VAL A 182 -5.49 -10.42 -5.50
N ALA A 183 -5.19 -9.76 -4.38
CA ALA A 183 -4.48 -8.48 -4.38
C ALA A 183 -3.07 -8.58 -4.98
N GLU A 184 -2.37 -9.69 -4.73
CA GLU A 184 -1.03 -9.94 -5.27
C GLU A 184 -1.05 -10.37 -6.75
N HIS A 185 -2.07 -11.11 -7.18
CA HIS A 185 -2.05 -11.82 -8.46
C HIS A 185 -3.06 -11.32 -9.50
N TYR A 186 -3.92 -10.34 -9.19
CA TYR A 186 -5.01 -9.89 -10.09
C TYR A 186 -4.56 -9.45 -11.48
N ARG A 187 -3.30 -9.04 -11.66
CA ARG A 187 -2.74 -8.60 -12.95
C ARG A 187 -2.49 -9.75 -13.90
N GLY A 188 -2.28 -10.94 -13.37
CA GLY A 188 -1.99 -12.14 -14.15
C GLY A 188 -3.24 -12.97 -14.52
N VAL A 189 -2.97 -14.12 -15.11
CA VAL A 189 -4.03 -15.13 -15.34
C VAL A 189 -4.44 -15.70 -13.99
N MET A 190 -5.69 -15.49 -13.60
CA MET A 190 -6.25 -15.98 -12.34
C MET A 190 -7.04 -17.26 -12.57
N ARG A 191 -6.53 -18.38 -12.11
CA ARG A 191 -7.23 -19.67 -12.16
C ARG A 191 -7.77 -20.00 -10.76
N LEU A 192 -8.96 -20.57 -10.72
CA LEU A 192 -9.58 -21.00 -9.46
C LEU A 192 -8.76 -22.10 -8.78
N SER A 193 -8.11 -22.98 -9.58
CA SER A 193 -7.19 -24.03 -9.10
C SER A 193 -6.03 -23.45 -8.29
N ASP A 194 -5.42 -22.38 -8.77
CA ASP A 194 -4.24 -21.77 -8.15
C ASP A 194 -4.61 -21.15 -6.79
N VAL A 195 -5.78 -20.52 -6.72
CA VAL A 195 -6.36 -20.01 -5.45
C VAL A 195 -6.68 -21.17 -4.50
N ALA A 196 -7.26 -22.25 -4.99
CA ALA A 196 -7.61 -23.40 -4.18
C ALA A 196 -6.36 -24.08 -3.58
N GLU A 197 -5.30 -24.22 -4.35
CA GLU A 197 -4.02 -24.73 -3.91
C GLU A 197 -3.41 -23.84 -2.83
N HIS A 198 -3.36 -22.51 -3.05
CA HIS A 198 -2.83 -21.53 -2.09
C HIS A 198 -3.59 -21.55 -0.75
N LEU A 199 -4.91 -21.69 -0.80
CA LEU A 199 -5.75 -21.72 0.40
C LEU A 199 -5.84 -23.10 1.06
N HIS A 200 -5.21 -24.13 0.48
CA HIS A 200 -5.35 -25.55 0.88
C HIS A 200 -6.82 -25.98 0.94
N LEU A 201 -7.61 -25.56 -0.05
CA LEU A 201 -9.03 -25.86 -0.21
C LEU A 201 -9.27 -26.54 -1.56
N CYS A 202 -10.41 -27.20 -1.72
CA CYS A 202 -10.88 -27.55 -3.05
C CYS A 202 -11.61 -26.36 -3.70
N GLU A 203 -11.64 -26.32 -5.03
CA GLU A 203 -12.27 -25.23 -5.80
C GLU A 203 -13.73 -24.96 -5.36
N LYS A 204 -14.50 -26.01 -5.07
CA LYS A 204 -15.88 -25.88 -4.58
C LYS A 204 -15.97 -25.15 -3.24
N GLN A 205 -14.98 -25.32 -2.37
CA GLN A 205 -14.92 -24.59 -1.08
C GLN A 205 -14.57 -23.13 -1.33
N VAL A 206 -13.61 -22.82 -2.21
CA VAL A 206 -13.28 -21.44 -2.60
C VAL A 206 -14.51 -20.73 -3.17
N LEU A 207 -15.23 -21.35 -4.10
CA LEU A 207 -16.46 -20.77 -4.65
C LEU A 207 -17.54 -20.53 -3.59
N ARG A 208 -17.64 -21.40 -2.58
CA ARG A 208 -18.57 -21.23 -1.46
C ARG A 208 -18.18 -20.05 -0.58
N VAL A 209 -16.88 -19.86 -0.29
CA VAL A 209 -16.36 -18.70 0.43
C VAL A 209 -16.72 -17.43 -0.34
N ILE A 210 -16.38 -17.36 -1.63
CA ILE A 210 -16.66 -16.19 -2.47
C ILE A 210 -18.16 -15.88 -2.50
N LYS A 211 -18.99 -16.90 -2.70
CA LYS A 211 -20.44 -16.70 -2.76
C LYS A 211 -21.03 -16.24 -1.44
N LYS A 212 -20.53 -16.76 -0.32
CA LYS A 212 -21.00 -16.41 1.01
C LYS A 212 -20.57 -15.01 1.42
N GLU A 213 -19.30 -14.66 1.23
CA GLU A 213 -18.72 -13.41 1.73
C GLU A 213 -18.95 -12.23 0.77
N TYR A 214 -18.90 -12.48 -0.54
CA TYR A 214 -18.96 -11.40 -1.56
C TYR A 214 -20.20 -11.45 -2.47
N GLY A 215 -21.01 -12.49 -2.36
CA GLY A 215 -22.27 -12.63 -3.12
C GLY A 215 -22.12 -12.82 -4.64
N CYS A 216 -20.90 -12.94 -5.16
CA CYS A 216 -20.60 -12.93 -6.59
C CYS A 216 -19.91 -14.22 -7.08
N SER A 217 -19.58 -14.28 -8.38
CA SER A 217 -18.74 -15.34 -8.96
C SER A 217 -17.26 -15.03 -8.74
N PHE A 218 -16.38 -16.06 -8.87
CA PHE A 218 -14.93 -15.87 -8.84
C PHE A 218 -14.45 -14.84 -9.88
N SER A 219 -14.93 -14.95 -11.09
CA SER A 219 -14.60 -14.01 -12.17
C SER A 219 -15.02 -12.58 -11.86
N ASP A 220 -16.24 -12.40 -11.30
CA ASP A 220 -16.73 -11.08 -10.91
C ASP A 220 -15.90 -10.51 -9.74
N TYR A 221 -15.50 -11.35 -8.79
CA TYR A 221 -14.67 -10.97 -7.67
C TYR A 221 -13.30 -10.44 -8.14
N VAL A 222 -12.59 -11.20 -8.98
CA VAL A 222 -11.32 -10.75 -9.58
C VAL A 222 -11.51 -9.46 -10.38
N ASN A 223 -12.57 -9.40 -11.20
CA ASN A 223 -12.88 -8.21 -12.00
C ASN A 223 -13.20 -6.98 -11.10
N GLN A 224 -13.82 -7.16 -9.94
CA GLN A 224 -14.04 -6.06 -8.99
C GLN A 224 -12.73 -5.44 -8.52
N LYS A 225 -11.73 -6.26 -8.18
CA LYS A 225 -10.39 -5.78 -7.80
C LYS A 225 -9.72 -5.05 -8.96
N ARG A 226 -9.73 -5.64 -10.16
CA ARG A 226 -9.17 -5.00 -11.37
C ARG A 226 -9.82 -3.65 -11.67
N MET A 227 -11.14 -3.57 -11.53
CA MET A 227 -11.90 -2.34 -11.77
C MET A 227 -11.59 -1.24 -10.75
N SER A 228 -11.40 -1.58 -9.47
CA SER A 228 -11.02 -0.57 -8.46
C SER A 228 -9.68 0.08 -8.78
N VAL A 229 -8.70 -0.71 -9.21
CA VAL A 229 -7.40 -0.20 -9.64
C VAL A 229 -7.51 0.57 -10.97
N ALA A 230 -8.32 0.09 -11.93
CA ALA A 230 -8.53 0.78 -13.19
C ALA A 230 -9.11 2.21 -13.01
N ILE A 231 -10.06 2.38 -12.09
CA ILE A 231 -10.60 3.71 -11.74
C ILE A 231 -9.52 4.64 -11.22
N MET A 232 -8.66 4.15 -10.33
CA MET A 232 -7.56 4.95 -9.82
C MET A 232 -6.63 5.40 -10.94
N MET A 233 -6.28 4.47 -11.85
CA MET A 233 -5.45 4.80 -13.01
C MET A 233 -6.13 5.77 -13.98
N LEU A 234 -7.44 5.63 -14.22
CA LEU A 234 -8.20 6.54 -15.08
C LEU A 234 -8.19 7.98 -14.56
N LYS A 235 -8.29 8.16 -13.24
CA LYS A 235 -8.30 9.46 -12.57
C LYS A 235 -6.94 10.14 -12.50
N HIS A 236 -5.89 9.34 -12.26
CA HIS A 236 -4.60 9.86 -11.80
C HIS A 236 -3.44 9.63 -12.78
N THR A 237 -3.69 9.05 -13.96
CA THR A 237 -2.64 8.84 -14.97
C THR A 237 -3.06 9.33 -16.35
N SER A 238 -2.06 9.60 -17.20
CA SER A 238 -2.25 9.89 -18.63
C SER A 238 -2.26 8.65 -19.52
N LEU A 239 -2.16 7.44 -18.94
CA LEU A 239 -2.18 6.19 -19.69
C LEU A 239 -3.46 6.07 -20.53
N THR A 240 -3.33 5.51 -21.72
CA THR A 240 -4.51 5.19 -22.55
C THR A 240 -5.40 4.15 -21.84
N VAL A 241 -6.68 4.14 -22.20
CA VAL A 241 -7.63 3.17 -21.63
C VAL A 241 -7.19 1.73 -21.88
N ASN A 242 -6.62 1.46 -23.05
CA ASN A 242 -6.13 0.11 -23.41
C ASN A 242 -4.87 -0.26 -22.61
N GLU A 243 -3.96 0.68 -22.35
CA GLU A 243 -2.82 0.44 -21.46
C GLU A 243 -3.28 0.12 -20.04
N ILE A 244 -4.28 0.86 -19.53
CA ILE A 244 -4.87 0.58 -18.22
C ILE A 244 -5.50 -0.82 -18.20
N ALA A 245 -6.30 -1.18 -19.21
CA ALA A 245 -6.92 -2.50 -19.30
C ALA A 245 -5.88 -3.63 -19.16
N ARG A 246 -4.78 -3.54 -19.91
CA ARG A 246 -3.69 -4.52 -19.86
C ARG A 246 -2.97 -4.52 -18.50
N ARG A 247 -2.68 -3.36 -17.92
CA ARG A 247 -1.99 -3.24 -16.62
C ARG A 247 -2.80 -3.81 -15.47
N VAL A 248 -4.12 -3.75 -15.54
CA VAL A 248 -5.00 -4.37 -14.52
C VAL A 248 -5.37 -5.81 -14.83
N GLY A 249 -4.78 -6.42 -15.87
CA GLY A 249 -4.89 -7.85 -16.17
C GLY A 249 -6.01 -8.25 -17.12
N PHE A 250 -6.54 -7.32 -17.95
CA PHE A 250 -7.46 -7.69 -19.04
C PHE A 250 -6.68 -7.95 -20.32
N GLU A 251 -6.76 -9.17 -20.83
CA GLU A 251 -6.16 -9.54 -22.12
C GLU A 251 -6.95 -9.00 -23.31
N ASN A 252 -8.26 -8.78 -23.14
CA ASN A 252 -9.17 -8.32 -24.18
C ASN A 252 -9.76 -6.96 -23.80
N ASP A 253 -9.39 -5.93 -24.58
CA ASP A 253 -9.82 -4.54 -24.35
C ASP A 253 -11.37 -4.42 -24.44
N ASN A 254 -12.03 -5.10 -25.38
CA ASN A 254 -13.50 -5.08 -25.50
C ASN A 254 -14.20 -5.68 -24.28
N TYR A 255 -13.60 -6.72 -23.70
CA TYR A 255 -14.12 -7.31 -22.46
C TYR A 255 -13.99 -6.35 -21.30
N PHE A 256 -12.87 -5.63 -21.16
CA PHE A 256 -12.68 -4.58 -20.19
C PHE A 256 -13.75 -3.48 -20.30
N TYR A 257 -13.97 -2.95 -21.53
CA TYR A 257 -14.99 -1.93 -21.76
C TYR A 257 -16.39 -2.40 -21.35
N ARG A 258 -16.74 -3.63 -21.67
CA ARG A 258 -18.04 -4.22 -21.32
C ARG A 258 -18.20 -4.35 -19.80
N VAL A 259 -17.19 -4.88 -19.10
CA VAL A 259 -17.21 -5.05 -17.63
C VAL A 259 -17.28 -3.68 -16.95
N PHE A 260 -16.50 -2.73 -17.42
CA PHE A 260 -16.48 -1.37 -16.88
C PHE A 260 -17.85 -0.68 -17.03
N LYS A 261 -18.40 -0.67 -18.24
CA LYS A 261 -19.72 -0.07 -18.51
C LYS A 261 -20.84 -0.75 -17.72
N LYS A 262 -20.79 -2.08 -17.59
CA LYS A 262 -21.76 -2.83 -16.76
C LYS A 262 -21.71 -2.39 -15.29
N LYS A 263 -20.52 -2.12 -14.75
CA LYS A 263 -20.33 -1.77 -13.34
C LYS A 263 -20.62 -0.31 -13.03
N TYR A 264 -20.22 0.61 -13.91
CA TYR A 264 -20.27 2.07 -13.65
C TYR A 264 -21.28 2.83 -14.49
N GLY A 265 -21.97 2.17 -15.42
CA GLY A 265 -22.99 2.78 -16.29
C GLY A 265 -22.44 3.59 -17.46
N GLU A 266 -21.17 3.91 -17.48
CA GLU A 266 -20.48 4.71 -18.47
C GLU A 266 -19.20 4.01 -18.97
N THR A 267 -18.66 4.44 -20.11
CA THR A 267 -17.41 3.90 -20.64
C THR A 267 -16.20 4.43 -19.85
N PRO A 268 -15.04 3.73 -19.88
CA PRO A 268 -13.82 4.22 -19.23
C PRO A 268 -13.38 5.62 -19.71
N THR A 269 -13.61 5.92 -20.98
CA THR A 269 -13.28 7.24 -21.56
C THR A 269 -14.22 8.34 -21.05
N GLU A 270 -15.52 8.09 -21.01
CA GLU A 270 -16.50 9.01 -20.43
C GLU A 270 -16.22 9.24 -18.94
N TYR A 271 -15.93 8.16 -18.21
CA TYR A 271 -15.55 8.23 -16.79
C TYR A 271 -14.31 9.09 -16.57
N ARG A 272 -13.26 8.90 -17.38
CA ARG A 272 -12.05 9.72 -17.32
C ARG A 272 -12.35 11.20 -17.55
N ASN A 273 -13.08 11.52 -18.62
CA ASN A 273 -13.39 12.91 -18.98
C ASN A 273 -14.19 13.63 -17.88
N LYS A 274 -15.06 12.90 -17.19
CA LYS A 274 -15.90 13.43 -16.12
C LYS A 274 -15.14 13.59 -14.79
N HIS A 275 -14.17 12.70 -14.52
CA HIS A 275 -13.48 12.61 -13.23
C HIS A 275 -11.97 12.88 -13.30
N LYS A 276 -11.46 13.28 -14.45
CA LYS A 276 -10.10 13.75 -14.57
C LYS A 276 -9.99 15.03 -13.76
N ASN A 277 -9.38 14.93 -12.58
CA ASN A 277 -8.96 16.14 -11.88
C ASN A 277 -8.04 16.88 -12.84
N THR A 278 -8.46 18.05 -13.24
CA THR A 278 -7.68 18.95 -14.10
C THR A 278 -6.39 19.21 -13.35
N LEU A 279 -5.33 18.55 -13.81
CA LEU A 279 -3.96 18.92 -13.46
C LEU A 279 -3.65 20.14 -14.31
N GLU A 280 -4.19 21.30 -13.96
CA GLU A 280 -3.69 22.61 -14.33
C GLU A 280 -2.88 23.20 -13.21
#